data_9946639b499c5d38f70de1e46de39fa2
#
_entry.id   9946639b499c5d38f70de1e46de39fa2
#
_cell.length_a   1.000
_cell.length_b   1.000
_cell.length_c   1.000
_cell.angle_alpha   90.00
_cell.angle_beta   90.00
_cell.angle_gamma   90.00
#
_symmetry.space_group_name_H-M   'P 1'
#
loop_
_entity.id
_entity.type
_entity.pdbx_description
1 polymer ?
#
loop_
_entity_poly.entity_id
_entity_poly.type
_entity_poly.pdbx_seq_one_letter_code
_entity_poly.pdbx_strand_id
1 'polypeptide(L)'
;CVLDVMMPKKDGFTLAQEIRQANAEIPIIFLTAKQLKEDILEGFKIGADDYLTKPFSMEELTFRIEAILRRVRGKRNRERTQYQIGSFFFDAQKQTLSQNGETKKLTTKESELLGLLCAHMNEILQRDFALKKIWIDDNYFNARSMDVYITKLRKHLTGDPDVQIINIHGKGYKLIAPEVEEEN
;
A
#
# COMPACT_ATOMS: atom_id res chain seq x y z
N CYS A 1 9.84 10.27 7.76
CA CYS A 1 10.56 11.42 8.34
C CYS A 1 10.88 12.44 7.25
N VAL A 2 10.75 13.75 7.57
CA VAL A 2 11.21 14.86 6.73
C VAL A 2 12.27 15.60 7.55
N LEU A 3 13.51 15.63 7.07
CA LEU A 3 14.65 16.13 7.82
C LEU A 3 15.32 17.27 7.05
N ASP A 4 15.51 18.41 7.72
CA ASP A 4 16.38 19.45 7.18
C ASP A 4 17.84 19.01 7.36
N VAL A 5 18.65 19.11 6.31
CA VAL A 5 20.08 18.80 6.39
C VAL A 5 20.79 19.78 7.34
N MET A 6 20.42 21.06 7.30
CA MET A 6 21.05 22.10 8.09
C MET A 6 20.26 22.42 9.37
N MET A 7 20.35 21.57 10.37
CA MET A 7 19.77 21.84 11.69
C MET A 7 20.83 22.23 12.73
N PRO A 8 20.51 23.14 13.67
CA PRO A 8 21.43 23.48 14.76
C PRO A 8 21.60 22.28 15.71
N LYS A 9 22.79 22.14 16.28
CA LYS A 9 23.23 21.10 17.25
C LYS A 9 23.47 19.72 16.64
N LYS A 10 22.54 19.18 15.84
CA LYS A 10 22.67 17.88 15.15
C LYS A 10 22.16 18.07 13.72
N ASP A 11 22.98 17.76 12.73
CA ASP A 11 22.59 17.83 11.32
C ASP A 11 21.65 16.67 10.94
N GLY A 12 20.95 16.86 9.79
CA GLY A 12 19.99 15.89 9.32
C GLY A 12 20.57 14.54 8.94
N PHE A 13 21.84 14.50 8.49
CA PHE A 13 22.51 13.25 8.12
C PHE A 13 22.81 12.39 9.35
N THR A 14 23.35 13.01 10.40
CA THR A 14 23.61 12.34 11.68
C THR A 14 22.31 11.79 12.27
N LEU A 15 21.21 12.57 12.25
CA LEU A 15 19.93 12.11 12.74
C LEU A 15 19.37 10.95 11.88
N ALA A 16 19.52 11.00 10.57
CA ALA A 16 19.10 9.94 9.67
C ALA A 16 19.86 8.64 9.92
N GLN A 17 21.16 8.69 10.19
CA GLN A 17 21.95 7.51 10.54
C GLN A 17 21.44 6.85 11.83
N GLU A 18 21.11 7.63 12.86
CA GLU A 18 20.53 7.11 14.10
C GLU A 18 19.15 6.47 13.86
N ILE A 19 18.32 7.11 13.03
CA ILE A 19 17.02 6.55 12.64
C ILE A 19 17.22 5.20 11.93
N ARG A 20 18.20 5.10 11.00
CA ARG A 20 18.51 3.87 10.28
C ARG A 20 19.02 2.75 11.17
N GLN A 21 19.76 3.07 12.23
CA GLN A 21 20.17 2.10 13.24
C GLN A 21 18.99 1.56 14.05
N ALA A 22 18.03 2.43 14.38
CA ALA A 22 16.84 2.04 15.14
C ALA A 22 15.81 1.33 14.25
N ASN A 23 15.59 1.81 13.03
CA ASN A 23 14.64 1.23 12.08
C ASN A 23 15.02 1.58 10.63
N ALA A 24 15.47 0.57 9.89
CA ALA A 24 15.91 0.74 8.50
C ALA A 24 14.76 1.06 7.52
N GLU A 25 13.51 0.78 7.87
CA GLU A 25 12.36 0.90 6.96
C GLU A 25 11.66 2.26 7.00
N ILE A 26 11.98 3.12 7.96
CA ILE A 26 11.37 4.46 8.05
C ILE A 26 11.75 5.29 6.82
N PRO A 27 10.79 5.76 6.00
CA PRO A 27 11.11 6.61 4.87
C PRO A 27 11.68 7.95 5.31
N ILE A 28 12.73 8.40 4.62
CA ILE A 28 13.41 9.67 4.92
C ILE A 28 13.48 10.54 3.66
N ILE A 29 12.97 11.77 3.77
CA ILE A 29 13.16 12.85 2.80
C ILE A 29 14.08 13.90 3.41
N PHE A 30 15.15 14.27 2.73
CA PHE A 30 15.94 15.40 3.13
C PHE A 30 15.48 16.71 2.48
N LEU A 31 15.42 17.77 3.27
CA LEU A 31 15.25 19.14 2.80
C LEU A 31 16.62 19.82 2.85
N THR A 32 17.09 20.38 1.74
CA THR A 32 18.41 21.00 1.69
C THR A 32 18.43 22.30 0.90
N ALA A 33 19.22 23.26 1.36
CA ALA A 33 19.58 24.45 0.58
C ALA A 33 20.82 24.21 -0.31
N LYS A 34 21.51 23.08 -0.11
CA LYS A 34 22.75 22.75 -0.82
C LYS A 34 22.47 21.96 -2.09
N GLN A 35 23.05 22.41 -3.19
CA GLN A 35 23.00 21.75 -4.51
C GLN A 35 24.29 20.97 -4.82
N LEU A 36 25.18 20.80 -3.85
CA LEU A 36 26.45 20.09 -4.08
C LEU A 36 26.16 18.59 -4.30
N LYS A 37 26.63 18.06 -5.41
CA LYS A 37 26.48 16.64 -5.76
C LYS A 37 26.97 15.70 -4.66
N GLU A 38 27.95 16.13 -3.89
CA GLU A 38 28.57 15.37 -2.80
C GLU A 38 27.59 15.16 -1.63
N ASP A 39 26.87 16.21 -1.22
CA ASP A 39 25.87 16.13 -0.14
C ASP A 39 24.69 15.23 -0.54
N ILE A 40 24.26 15.27 -1.80
CA ILE A 40 23.21 14.41 -2.33
C ILE A 40 23.65 12.95 -2.32
N LEU A 41 24.88 12.67 -2.73
CA LEU A 41 25.45 11.32 -2.72
C LEU A 41 25.58 10.76 -1.31
N GLU A 42 25.96 11.59 -0.34
CA GLU A 42 26.06 11.20 1.07
C GLU A 42 24.69 10.80 1.62
N GLY A 43 23.64 11.58 1.39
CA GLY A 43 22.31 11.26 1.83
C GLY A 43 21.75 9.98 1.20
N PHE A 44 22.03 9.70 -0.09
CA PHE A 44 21.65 8.43 -0.69
C PHE A 44 22.43 7.24 -0.11
N LYS A 45 23.70 7.42 0.28
CA LYS A 45 24.48 6.38 0.99
C LYS A 45 23.87 6.06 2.37
N ILE A 46 23.27 7.05 3.06
CA ILE A 46 22.56 6.87 4.33
C ILE A 46 21.22 6.16 4.11
N GLY A 47 20.75 6.07 2.87
CA GLY A 47 19.48 5.41 2.53
C GLY A 47 18.29 6.35 2.55
N ALA A 48 18.44 7.59 2.08
CA ALA A 48 17.32 8.49 1.85
C ALA A 48 16.41 8.00 0.72
N ASP A 49 15.11 8.20 0.86
CA ASP A 49 14.11 7.85 -0.16
C ASP A 49 13.92 8.97 -1.18
N ASP A 50 14.19 10.24 -0.79
CA ASP A 50 14.14 11.39 -1.68
C ASP A 50 14.91 12.60 -1.12
N TYR A 51 15.14 13.57 -2.00
CA TYR A 51 15.78 14.85 -1.72
C TYR A 51 14.94 15.99 -2.28
N LEU A 52 14.74 17.05 -1.50
CA LEU A 52 14.01 18.23 -1.93
C LEU A 52 14.82 19.50 -1.65
N THR A 53 15.11 20.25 -2.70
CA THR A 53 15.94 21.47 -2.62
C THR A 53 15.08 22.69 -2.27
N LYS A 54 15.54 23.50 -1.35
CA LYS A 54 14.93 24.80 -1.01
C LYS A 54 15.34 25.84 -2.05
N PRO A 55 14.39 26.73 -2.50
CA PRO A 55 12.98 26.82 -2.09
C PRO A 55 12.12 25.78 -2.81
N PHE A 56 11.09 25.21 -2.12
CA PHE A 56 10.13 24.26 -2.66
C PHE A 56 8.70 24.70 -2.29
N SER A 57 7.71 24.19 -3.02
CA SER A 57 6.31 24.38 -2.67
C SER A 57 5.84 23.27 -1.70
N MET A 58 4.88 23.61 -0.85
CA MET A 58 4.24 22.60 0.03
C MET A 58 3.54 21.52 -0.78
N GLU A 59 3.04 21.85 -1.96
CA GLU A 59 2.40 20.93 -2.89
C GLU A 59 3.43 19.90 -3.39
N GLU A 60 4.63 20.32 -3.80
CA GLU A 60 5.71 19.43 -4.22
C GLU A 60 6.13 18.47 -3.10
N LEU A 61 6.31 18.98 -1.87
CA LEU A 61 6.63 18.14 -0.71
C LEU A 61 5.54 17.11 -0.46
N THR A 62 4.27 17.50 -0.51
CA THR A 62 3.14 16.61 -0.31
C THR A 62 3.10 15.49 -1.35
N PHE A 63 3.26 15.80 -2.63
CA PHE A 63 3.30 14.79 -3.70
C PHE A 63 4.44 13.79 -3.54
N ARG A 64 5.62 14.25 -3.10
CA ARG A 64 6.78 13.37 -2.84
C ARG A 64 6.53 12.44 -1.66
N ILE A 65 5.98 12.96 -0.55
CA ILE A 65 5.57 12.16 0.61
C ILE A 65 4.57 11.09 0.21
N GLU A 66 3.51 11.45 -0.51
CA GLU A 66 2.50 10.49 -0.98
C GLU A 66 3.09 9.41 -1.89
N ALA A 67 3.99 9.79 -2.80
CA ALA A 67 4.65 8.85 -3.69
C ALA A 67 5.51 7.82 -2.93
N ILE A 68 6.24 8.27 -1.91
CA ILE A 68 7.06 7.40 -1.06
C ILE A 68 6.19 6.49 -0.21
N LEU A 69 5.17 7.03 0.47
CA LEU A 69 4.26 6.25 1.29
C LEU A 69 3.53 5.18 0.46
N ARG A 70 3.13 5.51 -0.77
CA ARG A 70 2.55 4.55 -1.70
C ARG A 70 3.52 3.41 -2.05
N ARG A 71 4.82 3.70 -2.24
CA ARG A 71 5.84 2.66 -2.50
C ARG A 71 6.05 1.76 -1.29
N VAL A 72 6.15 2.34 -0.10
CA VAL A 72 6.34 1.58 1.16
C VAL A 72 5.13 0.69 1.43
N ARG A 73 3.91 1.23 1.34
CA ARG A 73 2.67 0.45 1.47
C ARG A 73 2.58 -0.64 0.41
N GLY A 74 2.90 -0.33 -0.84
CA GLY A 74 2.91 -1.31 -1.93
C GLY A 74 3.95 -2.42 -1.76
N LYS A 75 5.11 -2.15 -1.16
CA LYS A 75 6.12 -3.15 -0.84
C LYS A 75 5.65 -4.05 0.31
N ARG A 76 5.17 -3.45 1.41
CA ARG A 76 4.62 -4.17 2.57
C ARG A 76 3.43 -5.06 2.19
N ASN A 77 2.55 -4.55 1.31
CA ASN A 77 1.40 -5.32 0.83
C ASN A 77 1.76 -6.40 -0.21
N ARG A 78 2.87 -6.27 -0.94
CA ARG A 78 3.33 -7.33 -1.88
C ARG A 78 3.95 -8.53 -1.18
N GLU A 79 4.46 -8.36 0.03
CA GLU A 79 5.05 -9.43 0.86
C GLU A 79 3.99 -10.13 1.72
N ARG A 80 2.86 -9.49 1.98
CA ARG A 80 1.74 -10.11 2.70
C ARG A 80 0.99 -11.07 1.78
N THR A 81 1.04 -12.33 2.12
CA THR A 81 0.24 -13.39 1.48
C THR A 81 -0.95 -13.80 2.33
N GLN A 82 -1.03 -13.31 3.56
CA GLN A 82 -2.06 -13.61 4.53
C GLN A 82 -2.68 -12.32 5.04
N TYR A 83 -4.01 -12.29 5.10
CA TYR A 83 -4.77 -11.10 5.47
C TYR A 83 -5.88 -11.47 6.46
N GLN A 84 -6.01 -10.67 7.52
CA GLN A 84 -7.22 -10.66 8.35
C GLN A 84 -8.20 -9.65 7.75
N ILE A 85 -9.43 -10.07 7.48
CA ILE A 85 -10.50 -9.25 6.88
C ILE A 85 -11.71 -9.34 7.80
N GLY A 86 -11.79 -8.50 8.81
CA GLY A 86 -12.75 -8.68 9.90
C GLY A 86 -12.60 -10.06 10.54
N SER A 87 -13.66 -10.85 10.57
CA SER A 87 -13.64 -12.23 11.08
C SER A 87 -13.08 -13.28 10.11
N PHE A 88 -12.73 -12.88 8.86
CA PHE A 88 -12.17 -13.79 7.87
C PHE A 88 -10.64 -13.78 7.91
N PHE A 89 -10.04 -14.95 7.69
CA PHE A 89 -8.63 -15.13 7.41
C PHE A 89 -8.42 -15.58 5.96
N PHE A 90 -7.73 -14.79 5.18
CA PHE A 90 -7.43 -15.07 3.77
C PHE A 90 -5.94 -15.40 3.58
N ASP A 91 -5.65 -16.57 3.02
CA ASP A 91 -4.32 -17.00 2.61
C ASP A 91 -4.26 -17.04 1.07
N ALA A 92 -3.58 -16.06 0.48
CA ALA A 92 -3.48 -15.91 -0.97
C ALA A 92 -2.62 -16.99 -1.61
N GLN A 93 -1.61 -17.53 -0.91
CA GLN A 93 -0.79 -18.63 -1.43
C GLN A 93 -1.57 -19.92 -1.51
N LYS A 94 -2.35 -20.23 -0.47
CA LYS A 94 -3.21 -21.41 -0.43
C LYS A 94 -4.51 -21.21 -1.19
N GLN A 95 -4.83 -19.96 -1.56
CA GLN A 95 -6.11 -19.56 -2.17
C GLN A 95 -7.31 -19.98 -1.29
N THR A 96 -7.21 -19.73 0.02
CA THR A 96 -8.22 -20.13 0.99
C THR A 96 -8.76 -18.94 1.76
N LEU A 97 -10.06 -18.95 2.00
CA LEU A 97 -10.76 -18.02 2.88
C LEU A 97 -11.39 -18.82 4.03
N SER A 98 -11.02 -18.49 5.25
CA SER A 98 -11.48 -19.19 6.45
C SER A 98 -12.26 -18.25 7.36
N GLN A 99 -13.32 -18.76 8.00
CA GLN A 99 -14.11 -18.08 9.03
C GLN A 99 -14.67 -19.12 10.00
N ASN A 100 -14.60 -18.89 11.29
CA ASN A 100 -15.18 -19.74 12.34
C ASN A 100 -14.80 -21.23 12.23
N GLY A 101 -13.56 -21.53 11.79
CA GLY A 101 -13.08 -22.91 11.60
C GLY A 101 -13.44 -23.55 10.26
N GLU A 102 -14.31 -22.96 9.49
CA GLU A 102 -14.62 -23.38 8.12
C GLU A 102 -13.66 -22.75 7.12
N THR A 103 -13.15 -23.55 6.19
CA THR A 103 -12.22 -23.09 5.15
C THR A 103 -12.80 -23.37 3.77
N LYS A 104 -12.86 -22.33 2.95
CA LYS A 104 -13.30 -22.38 1.56
C LYS A 104 -12.15 -22.13 0.61
N LYS A 105 -12.02 -22.92 -0.43
CA LYS A 105 -11.06 -22.70 -1.51
C LYS A 105 -11.62 -21.72 -2.52
N LEU A 106 -10.81 -20.72 -2.89
CA LEU A 106 -11.12 -19.74 -3.93
C LEU A 106 -10.51 -20.19 -5.26
N THR A 107 -11.13 -19.78 -6.37
CA THR A 107 -10.49 -19.90 -7.68
C THR A 107 -9.33 -18.91 -7.78
N THR A 108 -8.43 -19.15 -8.74
CA THR A 108 -7.26 -18.27 -8.93
C THR A 108 -7.67 -16.81 -9.13
N LYS A 109 -8.68 -16.52 -9.94
CA LYS A 109 -9.15 -15.15 -10.19
C LYS A 109 -9.85 -14.51 -8.98
N GLU A 110 -10.59 -15.30 -8.19
CA GLU A 110 -11.15 -14.81 -6.92
C GLU A 110 -10.05 -14.47 -5.93
N SER A 111 -9.03 -15.34 -5.82
CA SER A 111 -7.89 -15.12 -4.92
C SER A 111 -7.04 -13.91 -5.33
N GLU A 112 -6.73 -13.78 -6.63
CA GLU A 112 -5.98 -12.62 -7.17
C GLU A 112 -6.73 -11.31 -6.90
N LEU A 113 -8.04 -11.28 -7.17
CA LEU A 113 -8.86 -10.08 -6.96
C LEU A 113 -9.02 -9.74 -5.47
N LEU A 114 -9.25 -10.75 -4.62
CA LEU A 114 -9.33 -10.54 -3.17
C LEU A 114 -7.98 -10.06 -2.61
N GLY A 115 -6.86 -10.61 -3.07
CA GLY A 115 -5.52 -10.16 -2.70
C GLY A 115 -5.26 -8.69 -3.05
N LEU A 116 -5.69 -8.25 -4.25
CA LEU A 116 -5.60 -6.83 -4.60
C LEU A 116 -6.50 -5.94 -3.74
N LEU A 117 -7.72 -6.39 -3.42
CA LEU A 117 -8.63 -5.67 -2.53
C LEU A 117 -8.04 -5.56 -1.11
N CYS A 118 -7.44 -6.63 -0.59
CA CYS A 118 -6.77 -6.63 0.71
C CYS A 118 -5.53 -5.73 0.73
N ALA A 119 -4.76 -5.72 -0.37
CA ALA A 119 -3.60 -4.83 -0.50
C ALA A 119 -4.00 -3.34 -0.52
N HIS A 120 -5.25 -3.04 -0.86
CA HIS A 120 -5.87 -1.72 -0.86
C HIS A 120 -7.04 -1.64 0.13
N MET A 121 -6.96 -2.39 1.26
CA MET A 121 -8.01 -2.40 2.27
C MET A 121 -8.30 -0.98 2.76
N ASN A 122 -9.58 -0.64 2.85
CA ASN A 122 -10.06 0.70 3.19
C ASN A 122 -9.61 1.83 2.22
N GLU A 123 -9.07 1.47 1.03
CA GLU A 123 -8.71 2.39 -0.05
C GLU A 123 -9.47 2.03 -1.34
N ILE A 124 -9.44 2.92 -2.33
CA ILE A 124 -10.06 2.67 -3.63
C ILE A 124 -9.12 1.85 -4.51
N LEU A 125 -9.50 0.62 -4.83
CA LEU A 125 -8.88 -0.17 -5.90
C LEU A 125 -9.44 0.30 -7.25
N GLN A 126 -8.62 1.00 -8.02
CA GLN A 126 -9.01 1.47 -9.34
C GLN A 126 -9.29 0.29 -10.29
N ARG A 127 -10.42 0.37 -11.04
CA ARG A 127 -10.88 -0.70 -11.93
C ARG A 127 -9.84 -1.07 -12.98
N ASP A 128 -9.30 -0.07 -13.68
CA ASP A 128 -8.34 -0.27 -14.77
C ASP A 128 -7.03 -0.88 -14.25
N PHE A 129 -6.59 -0.47 -13.07
CA PHE A 129 -5.43 -1.06 -12.42
C PHE A 129 -5.64 -2.55 -12.11
N ALA A 130 -6.79 -2.91 -11.54
CA ALA A 130 -7.11 -4.31 -11.23
C ALA A 130 -7.24 -5.16 -12.49
N LEU A 131 -7.88 -4.64 -13.54
CA LEU A 131 -8.01 -5.31 -14.83
C LEU A 131 -6.65 -5.61 -15.44
N LYS A 132 -5.76 -4.63 -15.52
CA LYS A 132 -4.39 -4.80 -16.05
C LYS A 132 -3.55 -5.77 -15.22
N LYS A 133 -3.78 -5.83 -13.90
CA LYS A 133 -3.04 -6.74 -13.01
C LYS A 133 -3.47 -8.19 -13.14
N ILE A 134 -4.77 -8.45 -13.28
CA ILE A 134 -5.35 -9.80 -13.20
C ILE A 134 -5.63 -10.39 -14.60
N TRP A 135 -6.01 -9.55 -15.57
CA TRP A 135 -6.40 -10.01 -16.92
C TRP A 135 -5.44 -9.56 -18.02
N ILE A 136 -4.37 -8.82 -17.68
CA ILE A 136 -3.36 -8.31 -18.63
C ILE A 136 -3.92 -7.21 -19.55
N ASP A 137 -5.24 -7.07 -19.64
CA ASP A 137 -5.96 -6.22 -20.56
C ASP A 137 -7.20 -5.61 -19.86
N ASP A 138 -7.57 -4.39 -20.22
CA ASP A 138 -8.71 -3.65 -19.68
C ASP A 138 -9.91 -3.61 -20.65
N ASN A 139 -10.00 -4.59 -21.57
CA ASN A 139 -11.08 -4.67 -22.54
C ASN A 139 -12.46 -4.91 -21.88
N TYR A 140 -13.52 -4.63 -22.64
CA TYR A 140 -14.91 -4.70 -22.18
C TYR A 140 -15.31 -6.08 -21.61
N PHE A 141 -14.79 -7.17 -22.15
CA PHE A 141 -15.10 -8.53 -21.68
C PHE A 141 -14.48 -8.79 -20.31
N ASN A 142 -13.27 -8.34 -20.08
CA ASN A 142 -12.57 -8.46 -18.81
C ASN A 142 -13.25 -7.60 -17.74
N ALA A 143 -13.75 -6.42 -18.11
CA ALA A 143 -14.51 -5.55 -17.20
C ALA A 143 -15.79 -6.24 -16.68
N ARG A 144 -16.57 -6.90 -17.55
CA ARG A 144 -17.74 -7.69 -17.16
C ARG A 144 -17.38 -8.90 -16.30
N SER A 145 -16.28 -9.57 -16.62
CA SER A 145 -15.78 -10.68 -15.81
C SER A 145 -15.44 -10.24 -14.39
N MET A 146 -14.80 -9.08 -14.23
CA MET A 146 -14.49 -8.53 -12.91
C MET A 146 -15.75 -8.32 -12.04
N ASP A 147 -16.85 -7.80 -12.62
CA ASP A 147 -18.11 -7.61 -11.90
C ASP A 147 -18.70 -8.93 -11.38
N VAL A 148 -18.55 -10.01 -12.15
CA VAL A 148 -18.95 -11.36 -11.73
C VAL A 148 -18.10 -11.82 -10.54
N TYR A 149 -16.80 -11.62 -10.56
CA TYR A 149 -15.92 -12.00 -9.43
C TYR A 149 -16.19 -11.14 -8.19
N ILE A 150 -16.42 -9.85 -8.33
CA ILE A 150 -16.86 -8.98 -7.23
C ILE A 150 -18.14 -9.52 -6.59
N THR A 151 -19.10 -9.93 -7.40
CA THR A 151 -20.37 -10.51 -6.90
C THR A 151 -20.13 -11.81 -6.13
N LYS A 152 -19.25 -12.67 -6.61
CA LYS A 152 -18.86 -13.91 -5.92
C LYS A 152 -18.13 -13.62 -4.61
N LEU A 153 -17.18 -12.70 -4.60
CA LEU A 153 -16.46 -12.30 -3.39
C LEU A 153 -17.38 -11.72 -2.34
N ARG A 154 -18.35 -10.89 -2.74
CA ARG A 154 -19.41 -10.41 -1.83
C ARG A 154 -20.16 -11.57 -1.14
N LYS A 155 -20.53 -12.61 -1.90
CA LYS A 155 -21.17 -13.80 -1.35
C LYS A 155 -20.26 -14.58 -0.40
N HIS A 156 -18.95 -14.59 -0.64
CA HIS A 156 -18.01 -15.25 0.25
C HIS A 156 -17.80 -14.50 1.57
N LEU A 157 -18.01 -13.18 1.56
CA LEU A 157 -17.80 -12.30 2.71
C LEU A 157 -19.09 -11.93 3.46
N THR A 158 -20.23 -12.55 3.15
CA THR A 158 -21.53 -12.26 3.81
C THR A 158 -21.61 -12.67 5.28
N GLY A 159 -20.67 -13.48 5.77
CA GLY A 159 -20.63 -13.93 7.17
C GLY A 159 -20.21 -12.86 8.18
N ASP A 160 -19.76 -11.69 7.72
CA ASP A 160 -19.34 -10.58 8.57
C ASP A 160 -19.97 -9.28 8.08
N PRO A 161 -20.88 -8.64 8.86
CA PRO A 161 -21.56 -7.42 8.45
C PRO A 161 -20.61 -6.20 8.34
N ASP A 162 -19.47 -6.22 9.03
CA ASP A 162 -18.49 -5.15 9.02
C ASP A 162 -17.52 -5.22 7.82
N VAL A 163 -17.62 -6.31 7.04
CA VAL A 163 -16.82 -6.54 5.84
C VAL A 163 -17.64 -6.38 4.59
N GLN A 164 -17.34 -5.38 3.78
CA GLN A 164 -18.11 -5.07 2.58
C GLN A 164 -17.22 -4.67 1.39
N ILE A 165 -17.60 -5.12 0.19
CA ILE A 165 -17.04 -4.59 -1.05
C ILE A 165 -18.04 -3.64 -1.66
N ILE A 166 -17.74 -2.33 -1.65
CA ILE A 166 -18.61 -1.30 -2.22
C ILE A 166 -18.11 -0.83 -3.59
N ASN A 167 -19.04 -0.36 -4.43
CA ASN A 167 -18.71 0.32 -5.69
C ASN A 167 -18.47 1.80 -5.42
N ILE A 168 -17.37 2.32 -5.97
CA ILE A 168 -17.11 3.75 -6.06
C ILE A 168 -17.33 4.17 -7.50
N HIS A 169 -18.44 4.87 -7.73
CA HIS A 169 -18.89 5.23 -9.07
C HIS A 169 -17.79 5.91 -9.90
N GLY A 170 -17.56 5.41 -11.12
CA GLY A 170 -16.55 5.94 -12.04
C GLY A 170 -15.10 5.69 -11.64
N LYS A 171 -14.82 5.03 -10.49
CA LYS A 171 -13.43 4.81 -10.02
C LYS A 171 -13.06 3.34 -9.85
N GLY A 172 -13.91 2.54 -9.21
CA GLY A 172 -13.60 1.14 -8.94
C GLY A 172 -14.31 0.57 -7.73
N TYR A 173 -13.60 -0.18 -6.92
CA TYR A 173 -14.13 -0.88 -5.75
C TYR A 173 -13.35 -0.54 -4.49
N LYS A 174 -14.00 -0.68 -3.34
CA LYS A 174 -13.35 -0.53 -2.04
C LYS A 174 -13.79 -1.70 -1.14
N LEU A 175 -12.81 -2.43 -0.60
CA LEU A 175 -13.03 -3.38 0.48
C LEU A 175 -12.99 -2.60 1.80
N ILE A 176 -14.10 -2.61 2.52
CA ILE A 176 -14.22 -2.06 3.86
C ILE A 176 -14.08 -3.23 4.83
N ALA A 177 -13.21 -3.09 5.81
CA ALA A 177 -13.07 -4.00 6.93
C ALA A 177 -12.56 -3.22 8.16
N PRO A 178 -12.85 -3.69 9.40
CA PRO A 178 -12.27 -3.13 10.60
C PRO A 178 -10.74 -3.11 10.51
N GLU A 179 -10.13 -2.03 10.99
CA GLU A 179 -8.67 -1.98 11.14
C GLU A 179 -8.27 -2.97 12.25
N VAL A 180 -7.38 -3.88 11.93
CA VAL A 180 -6.76 -4.74 12.95
C VAL A 180 -5.69 -3.91 13.63
N GLU A 181 -5.91 -3.55 14.90
CA GLU A 181 -4.84 -2.98 15.72
C GLU A 181 -3.72 -4.03 15.78
N GLU A 182 -2.57 -3.75 15.17
CA GLU A 182 -1.36 -4.56 15.35
C GLU A 182 -0.96 -4.34 16.82
N GLU A 183 -1.21 -5.34 17.68
CA GLU A 183 -0.62 -5.37 19.02
C GLU A 183 0.91 -5.28 18.86
N ASN A 184 1.46 -4.19 19.38
CA ASN A 184 2.90 -3.93 19.45
C ASN A 184 3.61 -4.90 20.40
#